data_ed9b3421353c95d943c0bb2a83129c52
#
_entry.id   ed9b3421353c95d943c0bb2a83129c52
#
_cell.length_a   1.000
_cell.length_b   1.000
_cell.length_c   1.000
_cell.angle_alpha   90.00
_cell.angle_beta   90.00
_cell.angle_gamma   90.00
#
_symmetry.space_group_name_H-M   'P 1'
#
loop_
_entity.id
_entity.type
_entity.pdbx_description
1 polymer ?
#
loop_
_entity_poly.entity_id
_entity_poly.type
_entity_poly.pdbx_seq_one_letter_code
_entity_poly.pdbx_strand_id
1 'polypeptide(L)'
;MIHVMATIEVAEGKRNDFLKIVHTLVPKVKGEKGCLEYGPTIDIPTGFKAQIPVRENVVTMVEKWADLKALEAHLSAAHMIEYREEVKGVVVSTKLQVLQTA
;
A
#
# COMPACT_ATOMS: atom_id res chain seq x y z
N MET A 1 11.72 -2.07 14.13
CA MET A 1 10.79 -1.38 13.20
C MET A 1 10.77 -2.12 11.88
N ILE A 2 9.59 -2.30 11.34
CA ILE A 2 9.36 -3.00 10.08
C ILE A 2 8.95 -1.97 9.03
N HIS A 3 9.53 -2.08 7.83
CA HIS A 3 9.15 -1.28 6.67
C HIS A 3 8.41 -2.17 5.68
N VAL A 4 7.38 -1.67 5.05
CA VAL A 4 6.65 -2.42 4.03
C VAL A 4 6.53 -1.58 2.75
N MET A 5 6.82 -2.21 1.64
CA MET A 5 6.54 -1.67 0.31
C MET A 5 5.52 -2.62 -0.33
N ALA A 6 4.30 -2.16 -0.47
CA ALA A 6 3.25 -2.95 -1.12
C ALA A 6 3.04 -2.42 -2.54
N THR A 7 3.46 -3.19 -3.53
CA THR A 7 3.26 -2.82 -4.93
C THR A 7 1.91 -3.35 -5.39
N ILE A 8 1.00 -2.45 -5.65
CA ILE A 8 -0.38 -2.76 -6.02
C ILE A 8 -0.61 -2.40 -7.48
N GLU A 9 -0.80 -3.40 -8.32
CA GLU A 9 -1.19 -3.20 -9.70
C GLU A 9 -2.71 -3.15 -9.79
N VAL A 10 -3.23 -2.11 -10.44
CA VAL A 10 -4.66 -1.95 -10.66
C VAL A 10 -5.00 -2.11 -12.14
N ALA A 11 -6.28 -2.38 -12.43
CA ALA A 11 -6.76 -2.45 -13.81
C ALA A 11 -6.53 -1.10 -14.51
N GLU A 12 -6.31 -1.16 -15.83
CA GLU A 12 -6.04 0.02 -16.64
C GLU A 12 -7.11 1.09 -16.41
N GLY A 13 -6.66 2.32 -16.14
CA GLY A 13 -7.54 3.46 -15.91
C GLY A 13 -8.22 3.49 -14.54
N LYS A 14 -7.91 2.56 -13.64
CA LYS A 14 -8.58 2.45 -12.34
C LYS A 14 -7.78 3.02 -11.16
N ARG A 15 -6.61 3.62 -11.42
CA ARG A 15 -5.79 4.12 -10.32
C ARG A 15 -6.49 5.18 -9.47
N ASN A 16 -7.19 6.13 -10.10
CA ASN A 16 -7.89 7.17 -9.34
C ASN A 16 -9.04 6.59 -8.50
N ASP A 17 -9.77 5.61 -9.03
CA ASP A 17 -10.81 4.92 -8.26
C ASP A 17 -10.21 4.19 -7.07
N PHE A 18 -9.10 3.51 -7.28
CA PHE A 18 -8.36 2.83 -6.21
C PHE A 18 -7.89 3.81 -5.14
N LEU A 19 -7.31 4.94 -5.55
CA LEU A 19 -6.82 5.95 -4.60
C LEU A 19 -7.93 6.52 -3.74
N LYS A 20 -9.14 6.70 -4.27
CA LYS A 20 -10.30 7.15 -3.48
C LYS A 20 -10.61 6.16 -2.36
N ILE A 21 -10.58 4.86 -2.67
CA ILE A 21 -10.81 3.80 -1.67
C ILE A 21 -9.71 3.84 -0.61
N VAL A 22 -8.46 3.90 -1.03
CA VAL A 22 -7.30 3.91 -0.13
C VAL A 22 -7.32 5.13 0.80
N HIS A 23 -7.68 6.32 0.28
CA HIS A 23 -7.72 7.52 1.11
C HIS A 23 -8.76 7.43 2.25
N THR A 24 -9.84 6.66 2.07
CA THR A 24 -10.77 6.39 3.17
C THR A 24 -10.23 5.34 4.14
N LEU A 25 -9.36 4.46 3.68
CA LEU A 25 -8.73 3.43 4.49
C LEU A 25 -7.61 3.99 5.39
N VAL A 26 -6.81 4.92 4.87
CA VAL A 26 -5.60 5.43 5.55
C VAL A 26 -5.85 5.86 7.00
N PRO A 27 -6.87 6.67 7.34
CA PRO A 27 -7.10 7.05 8.74
C PRO A 27 -7.38 5.86 9.65
N LYS A 28 -8.08 4.86 9.15
CA LYS A 28 -8.39 3.64 9.92
C LYS A 28 -7.13 2.85 10.23
N VAL A 29 -6.24 2.72 9.26
CA VAL A 29 -4.96 2.03 9.44
C VAL A 29 -4.04 2.80 10.38
N LYS A 30 -3.97 4.12 10.22
CA LYS A 30 -3.17 4.96 11.11
C LYS A 30 -3.61 4.90 12.57
N GLY A 31 -4.86 4.56 12.83
CA GLY A 31 -5.37 4.33 14.18
C GLY A 31 -5.01 2.96 14.76
N GLU A 32 -4.42 2.06 13.99
CA GLU A 32 -4.01 0.74 14.49
C GLU A 32 -2.80 0.85 15.41
N LYS A 33 -2.78 0.01 16.45
CA LYS A 33 -1.66 -0.06 17.37
C LYS A 33 -0.39 -0.47 16.62
N GLY A 34 0.68 0.32 16.79
CA GLY A 34 1.97 0.03 16.17
C GLY A 34 2.11 0.53 14.73
N CYS A 35 1.09 1.15 14.16
CA CYS A 35 1.22 1.81 12.87
C CYS A 35 1.99 3.12 13.03
N LEU A 36 3.16 3.22 12.43
CA LEU A 36 4.02 4.41 12.49
C LEU A 36 3.86 5.27 11.23
N GLU A 37 3.64 4.64 10.09
CA GLU A 37 3.45 5.32 8.81
C GLU A 37 2.64 4.42 7.88
N TYR A 38 1.74 5.02 7.12
CA TYR A 38 0.94 4.29 6.14
C TYR A 38 0.39 5.25 5.10
N GLY A 39 0.69 5.04 3.83
CA GLY A 39 0.14 5.91 2.80
C GLY A 39 0.47 5.44 1.38
N PRO A 40 -0.37 5.83 0.42
CA PRO A 40 -0.16 5.54 -0.99
C PRO A 40 0.87 6.48 -1.61
N THR A 41 1.64 5.96 -2.55
CA THR A 41 2.57 6.72 -3.39
C THR A 41 2.40 6.29 -4.83
N ILE A 42 2.82 7.14 -5.75
CA ILE A 42 2.86 6.83 -7.17
C ILE A 42 4.25 7.17 -7.72
N ASP A 43 4.63 6.51 -8.80
CA ASP A 43 5.89 6.81 -9.48
C ASP A 43 5.89 8.23 -10.02
N ILE A 44 7.04 8.90 -9.97
CA ILE A 44 7.23 10.19 -10.61
C ILE A 44 8.36 10.08 -11.66
N PRO A 45 8.25 10.78 -12.78
CA PRO A 45 9.34 10.82 -13.75
C PRO A 45 10.48 11.67 -13.20
N THR A 46 11.72 11.16 -13.27
CA THR A 46 12.90 11.88 -12.77
C THR A 46 13.97 12.11 -13.84
N GLY A 47 13.97 11.29 -14.89
CA GLY A 47 15.05 11.29 -15.86
C GLY A 47 16.32 10.59 -15.39
N PHE A 48 16.34 10.02 -14.16
CA PHE A 48 17.50 9.26 -13.68
C PHE A 48 17.61 7.95 -14.44
N LYS A 49 18.83 7.59 -14.87
CA LYS A 49 19.06 6.36 -15.64
C LYS A 49 18.70 5.09 -14.84
N ALA A 50 18.91 5.14 -13.55
CA ALA A 50 18.66 3.98 -12.68
C ALA A 50 17.18 3.79 -12.37
N GLN A 51 16.33 4.79 -12.62
CA GLN A 51 14.91 4.64 -12.35
C GLN A 51 14.24 3.77 -13.40
N ILE A 52 13.45 2.81 -12.95
CA ILE A 52 12.57 2.04 -13.83
C ILE A 52 11.53 3.00 -14.45
N PRO A 53 10.97 2.67 -15.62
CA PRO A 53 9.93 3.50 -16.23
C PRO A 53 8.74 3.71 -15.31
N VAL A 54 8.10 4.88 -15.38
CA VAL A 54 6.90 5.21 -14.64
C VAL A 54 5.78 4.20 -14.94
N ARG A 55 5.17 3.68 -13.89
CA ARG A 55 4.09 2.70 -13.96
C ARG A 55 2.76 3.39 -13.67
N GLU A 56 1.92 3.57 -14.69
CA GLU A 56 0.67 4.32 -14.56
C GLU A 56 -0.40 3.60 -13.76
N ASN A 57 -0.39 2.25 -13.79
CA ASN A 57 -1.41 1.43 -13.13
C ASN A 57 -0.88 0.80 -11.84
N VAL A 58 0.04 1.47 -11.17
CA VAL A 58 0.65 1.00 -9.92
C VAL A 58 0.54 2.07 -8.85
N VAL A 59 0.18 1.62 -7.66
CA VAL A 59 0.27 2.40 -6.41
C VAL A 59 1.17 1.62 -5.47
N THR A 60 2.17 2.29 -4.91
CA THR A 60 3.04 1.68 -3.91
C THR A 60 2.66 2.20 -2.53
N MET A 61 2.13 1.32 -1.68
CA MET A 61 1.89 1.67 -0.27
C MET A 61 3.23 1.64 0.46
N VAL A 62 3.55 2.72 1.14
CA VAL A 62 4.75 2.82 1.98
C VAL A 62 4.30 2.79 3.42
N GLU A 63 4.82 1.83 4.18
CA GLU A 63 4.34 1.56 5.54
C GLU A 63 5.50 1.38 6.50
N LYS A 64 5.28 1.77 7.76
CA LYS A 64 6.19 1.46 8.87
C LYS A 64 5.37 0.97 10.05
N TRP A 65 5.83 -0.11 10.65
CA TRP A 65 5.19 -0.75 11.79
C TRP A 65 6.20 -0.93 12.92
N ALA A 66 5.72 -0.83 14.16
CA ALA A 66 6.61 -0.96 15.33
C ALA A 66 7.29 -2.32 15.37
N ASP A 67 6.58 -3.39 15.01
CA ASP A 67 7.08 -4.75 14.99
C ASP A 67 6.23 -5.63 14.04
N LEU A 68 6.65 -6.87 13.86
CA LEU A 68 5.98 -7.81 12.99
C LEU A 68 4.57 -8.17 13.48
N LYS A 69 4.36 -8.20 14.79
CA LYS A 69 3.03 -8.47 15.37
C LYS A 69 2.01 -7.40 14.98
N ALA A 70 2.43 -6.13 14.97
CA ALA A 70 1.56 -5.03 14.55
C ALA A 70 1.17 -5.18 13.08
N LEU A 71 2.12 -5.55 12.22
CA LEU A 71 1.83 -5.82 10.80
C LEU A 71 0.88 -7.01 10.64
N GLU A 72 1.10 -8.09 11.37
CA GLU A 72 0.21 -9.27 11.32
C GLU A 72 -1.21 -8.91 11.73
N ALA A 73 -1.37 -8.15 12.81
CA ALA A 73 -2.68 -7.69 13.27
C ALA A 73 -3.37 -6.82 12.21
N HIS A 74 -2.60 -5.95 11.54
CA HIS A 74 -3.09 -5.12 10.43
C HIS A 74 -3.69 -5.98 9.31
N LEU A 75 -3.00 -7.02 8.91
CA LEU A 75 -3.44 -7.87 7.79
C LEU A 75 -4.77 -8.57 8.06
N SER A 76 -5.15 -8.76 9.32
CA SER A 76 -6.42 -9.40 9.71
C SER A 76 -7.45 -8.41 10.28
N ALA A 77 -7.17 -7.12 10.28
CA ALA A 77 -8.08 -6.11 10.79
C ALA A 77 -9.38 -6.06 9.97
N ALA A 78 -10.51 -5.78 10.65
CA ALA A 78 -11.83 -5.73 10.01
C ALA A 78 -11.87 -4.79 8.81
N HIS A 79 -11.27 -3.59 8.93
CA HIS A 79 -11.25 -2.64 7.82
C HIS A 79 -10.39 -3.12 6.64
N MET A 80 -9.42 -4.01 6.86
CA MET A 80 -8.66 -4.61 5.77
C MET A 80 -9.47 -5.68 5.04
N ILE A 81 -10.29 -6.42 5.77
CA ILE A 81 -11.21 -7.40 5.17
C ILE A 81 -12.22 -6.66 4.27
N GLU A 82 -12.81 -5.57 4.76
CA GLU A 82 -13.70 -4.72 3.97
C GLU A 82 -13.01 -4.14 2.74
N TYR A 83 -11.80 -3.62 2.92
CA TYR A 83 -10.99 -3.08 1.84
C TYR A 83 -10.77 -4.11 0.72
N ARG A 84 -10.43 -5.35 1.07
CA ARG A 84 -10.21 -6.40 0.07
C ARG A 84 -11.47 -6.70 -0.75
N GLU A 85 -12.64 -6.59 -0.14
CA GLU A 85 -13.90 -6.72 -0.86
C GLU A 85 -14.15 -5.54 -1.80
N GLU A 86 -13.90 -4.31 -1.33
CA GLU A 86 -14.12 -3.09 -2.11
C GLU A 86 -13.25 -3.03 -3.35
N VAL A 87 -12.02 -3.55 -3.31
CA VAL A 87 -11.07 -3.47 -4.41
C VAL A 87 -11.15 -4.65 -5.38
N LYS A 88 -12.04 -5.61 -5.16
CA LYS A 88 -12.29 -6.68 -6.13
C LYS A 88 -12.71 -6.07 -7.46
N GLY A 89 -12.06 -6.51 -8.55
CA GLY A 89 -12.30 -5.94 -9.88
C GLY A 89 -11.51 -4.68 -10.17
N VAL A 90 -10.85 -4.08 -9.16
CA VAL A 90 -9.96 -2.94 -9.34
C VAL A 90 -8.49 -3.37 -9.23
N VAL A 91 -8.15 -4.14 -8.20
CA VAL A 91 -6.78 -4.63 -7.98
C VAL A 91 -6.55 -5.91 -8.80
N VAL A 92 -5.45 -5.89 -9.56
CA VAL A 92 -5.00 -7.04 -10.36
C VAL A 92 -4.03 -7.91 -9.55
N SER A 93 -3.08 -7.28 -8.86
CA SER A 93 -2.10 -8.00 -8.05
C SER A 93 -1.58 -7.13 -6.91
N THR A 94 -1.13 -7.78 -5.84
CA THR A 94 -0.47 -7.12 -4.71
C THR A 94 0.76 -7.92 -4.35
N LYS A 95 1.91 -7.25 -4.27
CA LYS A 95 3.17 -7.86 -3.86
C LYS A 95 3.73 -7.09 -2.68
N LEU A 96 4.10 -7.80 -1.63
CA LEU A 96 4.69 -7.20 -0.44
C LEU A 96 6.19 -7.43 -0.39
N GLN A 97 6.91 -6.38 -0.02
CA GLN A 97 8.29 -6.47 0.41
C GLN A 97 8.34 -6.01 1.86
N VAL A 98 8.66 -6.93 2.76
CA VAL A 98 8.78 -6.64 4.20
C VAL A 98 10.26 -6.50 4.52
N LEU A 99 10.64 -5.38 5.11
CA LEU A 99 12.03 -5.00 5.30
C LEU A 99 12.30 -4.63 6.76
N GLN A 100 13.52 -4.86 7.19
CA GLN A 100 14.03 -4.30 8.44
C GLN A 100 15.40 -3.70 8.16
N THR A 101 15.83 -2.77 9.02
CA THR A 101 17.18 -2.20 8.89
C THR A 101 18.22 -3.31 8.99
N ALA A 102 19.12 -3.35 8.04
CA ALA A 102 20.18 -4.36 7.99
C ALA A 102 21.32 -4.02 8.96
#